data_73d30435c497ddfdbf9c6240d16ae9f5
#
_entry.id   73d30435c497ddfdbf9c6240d16ae9f5
#
_cell.length_a   1.000
_cell.length_b   1.000
_cell.length_c   1.000
_cell.angle_alpha   90.00
_cell.angle_beta   90.00
_cell.angle_gamma   90.00
#
_symmetry.space_group_name_H-M   'P 1'
#
loop_
_entity.id
_entity.type
_entity.pdbx_description
1 polymer ?
#
loop_
_entity_poly.entity_id
_entity_poly.type
_entity_poly.pdbx_seq_one_letter_code
_entity_poly.pdbx_strand_id
1 'polypeptide(L)'
;MSDHTQTSLFLFDEPAQQAPVKKPVAKKRIAPPPPPVVIAAPVPDKKKSTRGRKSIKELSENVDKVEVPEDEILYQKMYYSIGEVAGWFKVNPSLLRLWENEFDVLKPKKNGKGDRLFRPEDVKNIQLIYLLTREKKYTLEGAKDFFKNNKKAEEKFASIEALKKLRGFLLELKASL
;
A
#
# COMPACT_ATOMS: atom_id res chain seq x y z
N MET A 1 64.76 4.72 34.85
CA MET A 1 65.64 5.00 33.72
C MET A 1 64.74 4.89 32.50
N SER A 2 64.43 5.82 31.94
CA SER A 2 64.58 7.08 31.32
C SER A 2 63.36 7.38 30.48
N ASP A 3 62.72 8.46 30.77
CA ASP A 3 61.67 9.12 30.10
C ASP A 3 62.05 9.51 28.69
N HIS A 4 61.10 9.49 27.77
CA HIS A 4 61.04 10.43 26.63
C HIS A 4 59.60 10.69 26.21
N THR A 5 59.04 11.71 26.83
CA THR A 5 57.91 12.51 26.36
C THR A 5 58.28 13.25 25.06
N GLN A 6 57.56 12.99 23.99
CA GLN A 6 57.56 13.91 22.83
C GLN A 6 56.14 14.48 22.62
N THR A 7 56.04 15.71 23.08
CA THR A 7 54.94 16.64 22.79
C THR A 7 55.11 17.15 21.35
N SER A 8 54.27 16.76 20.41
CA SER A 8 54.20 17.40 19.11
C SER A 8 53.02 18.37 19.09
N LEU A 9 53.40 19.64 19.03
CA LEU A 9 52.55 20.80 18.87
C LEU A 9 51.97 20.78 17.44
N PHE A 10 50.69 20.56 17.31
CA PHE A 10 49.99 20.81 16.03
C PHE A 10 49.55 22.27 16.01
N LEU A 11 50.24 23.07 15.18
CA LEU A 11 49.81 24.37 14.73
C LEU A 11 48.52 24.22 13.98
N PHE A 12 47.45 24.83 14.44
CA PHE A 12 46.25 25.06 13.67
C PHE A 12 46.49 26.18 12.66
N ASP A 13 46.56 25.82 11.41
CA ASP A 13 46.54 26.77 10.31
C ASP A 13 45.08 27.13 9.99
N GLU A 14 44.76 28.40 10.17
CA GLU A 14 43.43 28.98 10.01
C GLU A 14 43.22 29.29 8.53
N PRO A 15 42.21 28.72 7.82
CA PRO A 15 41.95 29.10 6.44
C PRO A 15 41.24 30.42 6.39
N ALA A 16 41.88 31.35 5.70
CA ALA A 16 41.40 32.71 5.35
C ALA A 16 39.96 32.77 4.95
N GLN A 17 39.24 33.75 5.52
CA GLN A 17 37.91 34.15 5.19
C GLN A 17 37.83 34.63 3.73
N GLN A 18 37.15 33.85 2.88
CA GLN A 18 36.80 34.30 1.52
C GLN A 18 35.59 35.23 1.58
N ALA A 19 35.79 36.45 1.10
CA ALA A 19 34.77 37.47 0.96
C ALA A 19 33.59 37.03 0.05
N PRO A 20 32.36 37.52 0.28
CA PRO A 20 31.19 37.08 -0.47
C PRO A 20 31.23 37.58 -1.92
N VAL A 21 31.21 36.65 -2.86
CA VAL A 21 31.10 36.92 -4.29
C VAL A 21 29.69 37.51 -4.57
N LYS A 22 29.64 38.77 -5.01
CA LYS A 22 28.42 39.44 -5.48
C LYS A 22 27.86 38.68 -6.69
N LYS A 23 26.63 38.19 -6.57
CA LYS A 23 25.87 37.59 -7.69
C LYS A 23 25.60 38.66 -8.75
N PRO A 24 25.77 38.38 -10.05
CA PRO A 24 25.45 39.34 -11.10
C PRO A 24 23.93 39.57 -11.19
N VAL A 25 23.55 40.82 -11.22
CA VAL A 25 22.18 41.31 -11.38
C VAL A 25 21.64 40.85 -12.74
N ALA A 26 20.60 40.02 -12.74
CA ALA A 26 19.91 39.56 -13.92
C ALA A 26 19.27 40.71 -14.69
N LYS A 27 19.73 40.97 -15.90
CA LYS A 27 19.13 41.93 -16.83
C LYS A 27 17.68 41.54 -17.12
N LYS A 28 16.75 42.45 -16.78
CA LYS A 28 15.32 42.34 -17.06
C LYS A 28 15.11 42.16 -18.57
N ARG A 29 14.76 40.94 -19.02
CA ARG A 29 14.36 40.70 -20.39
C ARG A 29 12.98 41.26 -20.61
N ILE A 30 12.88 42.21 -21.53
CA ILE A 30 11.62 42.79 -22.05
C ILE A 30 10.90 41.66 -22.78
N ALA A 31 9.69 41.32 -22.35
CA ALA A 31 8.86 40.30 -22.99
C ALA A 31 8.43 40.79 -24.39
N PRO A 32 8.46 39.89 -25.42
CA PRO A 32 7.92 40.22 -26.74
C PRO A 32 6.38 40.43 -26.67
N PRO A 33 5.80 41.24 -27.57
CA PRO A 33 4.37 41.48 -27.59
C PRO A 33 3.59 40.18 -27.86
N PRO A 34 2.36 40.05 -27.32
CA PRO A 34 1.56 38.83 -27.50
C PRO A 34 1.17 38.64 -28.97
N PRO A 35 1.19 37.40 -29.49
CA PRO A 35 0.73 37.13 -30.82
C PRO A 35 -0.78 37.32 -30.96
N PRO A 36 -1.30 37.57 -32.20
CA PRO A 36 -2.72 37.85 -32.43
C PRO A 36 -3.59 36.69 -32.00
N VAL A 37 -4.72 36.99 -31.38
CA VAL A 37 -5.75 36.07 -30.89
C VAL A 37 -6.28 35.25 -32.04
N VAL A 38 -5.80 34.05 -32.19
CA VAL A 38 -6.42 33.03 -33.04
C VAL A 38 -7.58 32.43 -32.26
N ILE A 39 -8.80 32.54 -32.80
CA ILE A 39 -10.01 31.98 -32.23
C ILE A 39 -9.79 30.47 -32.04
N ALA A 40 -9.69 30.06 -30.79
CA ALA A 40 -9.37 28.68 -30.41
C ALA A 40 -10.52 27.74 -30.82
N ALA A 41 -10.18 26.73 -31.60
CA ALA A 41 -11.00 25.53 -31.78
C ALA A 41 -11.35 24.90 -30.41
N PRO A 42 -12.49 24.22 -30.26
CA PRO A 42 -12.93 23.65 -28.99
C PRO A 42 -11.86 22.70 -28.46
N VAL A 43 -11.35 23.01 -27.27
CA VAL A 43 -10.33 22.24 -26.56
C VAL A 43 -10.96 20.86 -26.23
N PRO A 44 -10.37 19.73 -26.67
CA PRO A 44 -10.90 18.43 -26.28
C PRO A 44 -10.84 18.31 -24.75
N ASP A 45 -11.92 17.85 -24.15
CA ASP A 45 -12.06 17.64 -22.72
C ASP A 45 -10.83 16.95 -22.15
N LYS A 46 -10.08 17.67 -21.30
CA LYS A 46 -8.95 17.11 -20.57
C LYS A 46 -9.49 15.97 -19.71
N LYS A 47 -9.25 14.73 -20.13
CA LYS A 47 -9.50 13.54 -19.30
C LYS A 47 -8.95 13.82 -17.92
N LYS A 48 -9.82 13.86 -16.91
CA LYS A 48 -9.45 14.10 -15.51
C LYS A 48 -8.33 13.13 -15.14
N SER A 49 -7.20 13.65 -14.69
CA SER A 49 -6.06 12.85 -14.26
C SER A 49 -6.49 11.88 -13.18
N THR A 50 -6.38 10.58 -13.43
CA THR A 50 -6.69 9.49 -12.48
C THR A 50 -5.62 9.33 -11.40
N ARG A 51 -4.65 10.24 -11.31
CA ARG A 51 -3.56 10.24 -10.31
C ARG A 51 -3.97 10.79 -8.94
N GLY A 52 -5.22 10.65 -8.53
CA GLY A 52 -5.70 11.04 -7.22
C GLY A 52 -5.84 9.84 -6.27
N ARG A 53 -5.82 10.10 -4.95
CA ARG A 53 -6.26 9.12 -3.94
C ARG A 53 -7.73 8.79 -4.21
N LYS A 54 -8.04 7.51 -4.39
CA LYS A 54 -9.41 7.04 -4.57
C LYS A 54 -10.29 7.51 -3.40
N SER A 55 -11.52 7.92 -3.69
CA SER A 55 -12.45 8.35 -2.66
C SER A 55 -12.83 7.18 -1.74
N ILE A 56 -13.23 7.48 -0.50
CA ILE A 56 -13.68 6.46 0.45
C ILE A 56 -14.89 5.70 -0.10
N LYS A 57 -15.75 6.38 -0.89
CA LYS A 57 -16.91 5.78 -1.54
C LYS A 57 -16.49 4.75 -2.60
N GLU A 58 -15.55 5.09 -3.48
CA GLU A 58 -15.00 4.13 -4.46
C GLU A 58 -14.31 2.93 -3.81
N LEU A 59 -13.66 3.16 -2.66
CA LEU A 59 -13.04 2.08 -1.88
C LEU A 59 -14.09 1.17 -1.25
N SER A 60 -15.25 1.69 -0.82
CA SER A 60 -16.34 0.89 -0.26
C SER A 60 -17.09 0.09 -1.33
N GLU A 61 -17.29 0.64 -2.51
CA GLU A 61 -17.93 -0.06 -3.65
C GLU A 61 -17.08 -1.25 -4.17
N ASN A 62 -15.77 -1.21 -3.96
CA ASN A 62 -14.88 -2.30 -4.36
C ASN A 62 -14.81 -3.45 -3.33
N VAL A 63 -15.32 -3.26 -2.11
CA VAL A 63 -15.35 -4.30 -1.07
C VAL A 63 -16.23 -5.48 -1.50
N ASP A 64 -17.35 -5.21 -2.15
CA ASP A 64 -18.29 -6.25 -2.60
C ASP A 64 -17.81 -7.03 -3.83
N LYS A 65 -16.66 -6.66 -4.41
CA LYS A 65 -16.11 -7.25 -5.64
C LYS A 65 -14.87 -8.11 -5.40
N VAL A 66 -14.70 -8.63 -4.21
CA VAL A 66 -13.58 -9.54 -3.88
C VAL A 66 -13.89 -10.92 -4.45
N GLU A 67 -13.04 -11.39 -5.34
CA GLU A 67 -13.18 -12.67 -6.06
C GLU A 67 -12.09 -13.64 -5.61
N VAL A 68 -12.11 -14.04 -4.33
CA VAL A 68 -11.20 -15.07 -3.83
C VAL A 68 -11.72 -16.43 -4.29
N PRO A 69 -10.87 -17.28 -4.89
CA PRO A 69 -11.27 -18.65 -5.26
C PRO A 69 -11.70 -19.44 -4.03
N GLU A 70 -12.60 -20.40 -4.24
CA GLU A 70 -13.04 -21.32 -3.18
C GLU A 70 -11.88 -22.14 -2.63
N ASP A 71 -12.03 -22.63 -1.41
CA ASP A 71 -10.98 -23.37 -0.70
C ASP A 71 -10.44 -24.55 -1.49
N GLU A 72 -11.31 -25.29 -2.19
CA GLU A 72 -10.91 -26.42 -3.01
C GLU A 72 -9.92 -26.04 -4.11
N ILE A 73 -10.14 -24.91 -4.76
CA ILE A 73 -9.26 -24.38 -5.80
C ILE A 73 -8.01 -23.74 -5.17
N LEU A 74 -8.19 -23.06 -4.03
CA LEU A 74 -7.10 -22.38 -3.33
C LEU A 74 -6.03 -23.39 -2.83
N TYR A 75 -6.42 -24.58 -2.39
CA TYR A 75 -5.48 -25.59 -1.91
C TYR A 75 -4.85 -26.43 -3.03
N GLN A 76 -5.28 -26.31 -4.28
CA GLN A 76 -4.65 -27.00 -5.42
C GLN A 76 -3.26 -26.45 -5.73
N LYS A 77 -2.99 -25.17 -5.46
CA LYS A 77 -1.71 -24.50 -5.71
C LYS A 77 -1.02 -24.18 -4.40
N MET A 78 0.24 -24.58 -4.25
CA MET A 78 1.00 -24.37 -3.01
C MET A 78 1.38 -22.90 -2.76
N TYR A 79 1.55 -22.11 -3.80
CA TYR A 79 2.03 -20.73 -3.70
C TYR A 79 1.38 -19.83 -4.73
N TYR A 80 1.04 -18.64 -4.31
CA TYR A 80 0.45 -17.58 -5.12
C TYR A 80 1.35 -16.34 -5.13
N SER A 81 1.51 -15.73 -6.30
CA SER A 81 2.27 -14.50 -6.42
C SER A 81 1.51 -13.32 -5.79
N ILE A 82 2.25 -12.30 -5.35
CA ILE A 82 1.64 -11.07 -4.81
C ILE A 82 0.70 -10.38 -5.80
N GLY A 83 0.97 -10.51 -7.12
CA GLY A 83 0.11 -9.95 -8.17
C GLY A 83 -1.23 -10.66 -8.26
N GLU A 84 -1.25 -12.01 -8.21
CA GLU A 84 -2.47 -12.82 -8.21
C GLU A 84 -3.35 -12.48 -6.99
N VAL A 85 -2.74 -12.50 -5.80
CA VAL A 85 -3.46 -12.19 -4.55
C VAL A 85 -4.00 -10.75 -4.57
N ALA A 86 -3.19 -9.78 -4.99
CA ALA A 86 -3.63 -8.39 -5.11
C ALA A 86 -4.80 -8.21 -6.10
N GLY A 87 -4.80 -9.00 -7.18
CA GLY A 87 -5.89 -9.03 -8.18
C GLY A 87 -7.21 -9.48 -7.57
N TRP A 88 -7.24 -10.56 -6.78
CA TRP A 88 -8.45 -11.08 -6.14
C TRP A 88 -9.09 -10.08 -5.18
N PHE A 89 -8.27 -9.41 -4.38
CA PHE A 89 -8.74 -8.39 -3.44
C PHE A 89 -8.89 -7.00 -4.05
N LYS A 90 -8.56 -6.82 -5.35
CA LYS A 90 -8.58 -5.52 -6.05
C LYS A 90 -7.83 -4.42 -5.29
N VAL A 91 -6.71 -4.79 -4.68
CA VAL A 91 -5.84 -3.90 -3.90
C VAL A 91 -4.48 -3.72 -4.55
N ASN A 92 -3.77 -2.67 -4.13
CA ASN A 92 -2.40 -2.46 -4.58
C ASN A 92 -1.46 -3.47 -3.89
N PRO A 93 -0.51 -4.10 -4.61
CA PRO A 93 0.51 -4.96 -4.01
C PRO A 93 1.29 -4.31 -2.85
N SER A 94 1.43 -2.99 -2.85
CA SER A 94 2.06 -2.25 -1.75
C SER A 94 1.28 -2.37 -0.43
N LEU A 95 -0.05 -2.51 -0.49
CA LEU A 95 -0.87 -2.73 0.71
C LEU A 95 -0.61 -4.11 1.32
N LEU A 96 -0.45 -5.14 0.48
CA LEU A 96 -0.10 -6.49 0.95
C LEU A 96 1.28 -6.51 1.62
N ARG A 97 2.26 -5.75 1.09
CA ARG A 97 3.57 -5.59 1.74
C ARG A 97 3.49 -4.85 3.07
N LEU A 98 2.61 -3.86 3.18
CA LEU A 98 2.34 -3.19 4.44
C LEU A 98 1.76 -4.19 5.46
N TRP A 99 0.78 -4.99 5.05
CA TRP A 99 0.20 -6.01 5.93
C TRP A 99 1.20 -7.09 6.34
N GLU A 100 2.08 -7.53 5.44
CA GLU A 100 3.19 -8.45 5.78
C GLU A 100 4.06 -7.89 6.92
N ASN A 101 4.36 -6.59 6.88
CA ASN A 101 5.18 -5.95 7.92
C ASN A 101 4.42 -5.74 9.24
N GLU A 102 3.11 -5.56 9.16
CA GLU A 102 2.29 -5.23 10.32
C GLU A 102 1.74 -6.47 11.04
N PHE A 103 1.46 -7.53 10.31
CA PHE A 103 0.85 -8.76 10.84
C PHE A 103 1.83 -9.92 10.86
N ASP A 104 2.22 -10.37 12.05
CA ASP A 104 3.11 -11.53 12.25
C ASP A 104 2.53 -12.86 11.72
N VAL A 105 1.21 -12.87 11.46
CA VAL A 105 0.50 -14.04 10.92
C VAL A 105 0.84 -14.29 9.46
N LEU A 106 1.22 -13.23 8.72
CA LEU A 106 1.58 -13.32 7.30
C LEU A 106 3.08 -13.61 7.16
N LYS A 107 3.42 -14.79 6.65
CA LYS A 107 4.82 -15.22 6.44
C LYS A 107 5.04 -15.71 5.01
N PRO A 108 4.93 -14.83 4.00
CA PRO A 108 5.17 -15.23 2.63
C PRO A 108 6.60 -15.68 2.42
N LYS A 109 6.78 -16.71 1.60
CA LYS A 109 8.10 -17.17 1.19
C LYS A 109 8.69 -16.20 0.16
N LYS A 110 9.93 -15.80 0.32
CA LYS A 110 10.65 -14.98 -0.67
C LYS A 110 11.40 -15.91 -1.63
N ASN A 111 11.22 -15.68 -2.92
CA ASN A 111 11.99 -16.38 -3.96
C ASN A 111 13.40 -15.76 -4.06
N GLY A 112 14.33 -16.42 -4.74
CA GLY A 112 15.68 -15.92 -5.00
C GLY A 112 15.74 -14.58 -5.73
N LYS A 113 14.68 -14.19 -6.47
CA LYS A 113 14.49 -12.88 -7.08
C LYS A 113 13.89 -11.82 -6.15
N GLY A 114 13.56 -12.18 -4.91
CA GLY A 114 12.90 -11.28 -3.95
C GLY A 114 11.38 -11.20 -4.08
N ASP A 115 10.77 -12.00 -4.97
CA ASP A 115 9.32 -12.03 -5.11
C ASP A 115 8.67 -12.75 -3.91
N ARG A 116 7.52 -12.23 -3.48
CA ARG A 116 6.74 -12.78 -2.37
C ARG A 116 5.75 -13.80 -2.88
N LEU A 117 5.79 -14.97 -2.27
CA LEU A 117 4.91 -16.10 -2.56
C LEU A 117 4.07 -16.41 -1.32
N PHE A 118 2.76 -16.27 -1.43
CA PHE A 118 1.80 -16.51 -0.37
C PHE A 118 1.28 -17.94 -0.42
N ARG A 119 1.14 -18.58 0.74
CA ARG A 119 0.49 -19.88 0.88
C ARG A 119 -1.03 -19.70 0.91
N PRO A 120 -1.82 -20.75 0.66
CA PRO A 120 -3.27 -20.73 0.82
C PRO A 120 -3.72 -20.21 2.19
N GLU A 121 -3.02 -20.59 3.26
CA GLU A 121 -3.24 -20.12 4.63
C GLU A 121 -3.02 -18.61 4.77
N ASP A 122 -1.95 -18.09 4.15
CA ASP A 122 -1.68 -16.64 4.14
C ASP A 122 -2.79 -15.90 3.39
N VAL A 123 -3.34 -16.46 2.31
CA VAL A 123 -4.45 -15.86 1.56
C VAL A 123 -5.71 -15.75 2.43
N LYS A 124 -6.02 -16.78 3.23
CA LYS A 124 -7.14 -16.75 4.20
C LYS A 124 -6.92 -15.70 5.29
N ASN A 125 -5.71 -15.59 5.79
CA ASN A 125 -5.36 -14.54 6.75
C ASN A 125 -5.51 -13.14 6.13
N ILE A 126 -5.08 -12.94 4.88
CA ILE A 126 -5.29 -11.69 4.13
C ILE A 126 -6.78 -11.40 3.96
N GLN A 127 -7.60 -12.41 3.67
CA GLN A 127 -9.05 -12.26 3.56
C GLN A 127 -9.67 -11.77 4.88
N LEU A 128 -9.24 -12.32 6.00
CA LEU A 128 -9.67 -11.88 7.33
C LEU A 128 -9.20 -10.45 7.63
N ILE A 129 -7.95 -10.10 7.33
CA ILE A 129 -7.42 -8.73 7.50
C ILE A 129 -8.22 -7.75 6.63
N TYR A 130 -8.52 -8.12 5.38
CA TYR A 130 -9.33 -7.32 4.48
C TYR A 130 -10.73 -7.07 5.04
N LEU A 131 -11.39 -8.12 5.52
CA LEU A 131 -12.71 -8.04 6.16
C LEU A 131 -12.68 -7.09 7.37
N LEU A 132 -11.71 -7.25 8.26
CA LEU A 132 -11.60 -6.40 9.44
C LEU A 132 -11.35 -4.94 9.07
N THR A 133 -10.40 -4.67 8.18
CA THR A 133 -9.97 -3.29 7.87
C THR A 133 -10.91 -2.59 6.91
N ARG A 134 -11.48 -3.28 5.91
CA ARG A 134 -12.31 -2.68 4.87
C ARG A 134 -13.81 -2.73 5.18
N GLU A 135 -14.31 -3.89 5.59
CA GLU A 135 -15.74 -4.03 5.90
C GLU A 135 -16.05 -3.55 7.32
N LYS A 136 -15.31 -4.01 8.31
CA LYS A 136 -15.54 -3.67 9.71
C LYS A 136 -14.94 -2.35 10.16
N LYS A 137 -14.11 -1.71 9.31
CA LYS A 137 -13.46 -0.42 9.57
C LYS A 137 -12.56 -0.40 10.81
N TYR A 138 -11.99 -1.55 11.19
CA TYR A 138 -10.98 -1.59 12.24
C TYR A 138 -9.71 -0.85 11.80
N THR A 139 -9.02 -0.26 12.76
CA THR A 139 -7.64 0.22 12.58
C THR A 139 -6.70 -0.98 12.43
N LEU A 140 -5.48 -0.76 11.94
CA LEU A 140 -4.48 -1.84 11.84
C LEU A 140 -4.15 -2.41 13.22
N GLU A 141 -4.06 -1.57 14.24
CA GLU A 141 -3.84 -1.97 15.63
C GLU A 141 -5.00 -2.82 16.16
N GLY A 142 -6.24 -2.37 15.96
CA GLY A 142 -7.43 -3.13 16.36
C GLY A 142 -7.55 -4.49 15.65
N ALA A 143 -7.11 -4.57 14.39
CA ALA A 143 -7.04 -5.84 13.68
C ALA A 143 -5.94 -6.76 14.25
N LYS A 144 -4.75 -6.22 14.63
CA LYS A 144 -3.70 -6.99 15.33
C LYS A 144 -4.18 -7.54 16.66
N ASP A 145 -4.86 -6.71 17.44
CA ASP A 145 -5.42 -7.14 18.74
C ASP A 145 -6.47 -8.21 18.56
N PHE A 146 -7.27 -8.13 17.49
CA PHE A 146 -8.20 -9.19 17.13
C PHE A 146 -7.49 -10.52 16.91
N PHE A 147 -6.38 -10.54 16.17
CA PHE A 147 -5.58 -11.75 15.95
C PHE A 147 -4.92 -12.26 17.24
N LYS A 148 -4.38 -11.37 18.08
CA LYS A 148 -3.75 -11.73 19.34
C LYS A 148 -4.74 -12.32 20.36
N ASN A 149 -5.92 -11.70 20.47
CA ASN A 149 -6.93 -12.07 21.46
C ASN A 149 -7.78 -13.25 21.04
N ASN A 150 -7.85 -13.56 19.74
CA ASN A 150 -8.66 -14.62 19.20
C ASN A 150 -7.78 -15.75 18.66
N LYS A 151 -7.35 -16.66 19.54
CA LYS A 151 -6.72 -17.95 19.13
C LYS A 151 -7.63 -18.78 18.21
N LYS A 152 -8.93 -18.48 18.19
CA LYS A 152 -9.98 -19.07 17.34
C LYS A 152 -10.45 -18.12 16.24
N ALA A 153 -9.55 -17.25 15.75
CA ALA A 153 -9.89 -16.30 14.68
C ALA A 153 -10.41 -16.99 13.41
N GLU A 154 -9.83 -18.14 13.07
CA GLU A 154 -10.24 -18.98 11.93
C GLU A 154 -11.65 -19.53 12.08
N GLU A 155 -12.02 -20.06 13.27
CA GLU A 155 -13.38 -20.56 13.54
C GLU A 155 -14.41 -19.44 13.43
N LYS A 156 -14.10 -18.25 13.94
CA LYS A 156 -14.97 -17.06 13.82
C LYS A 156 -15.08 -16.58 12.38
N PHE A 157 -13.99 -16.66 11.61
CA PHE A 157 -14.00 -16.30 10.21
C PHE A 157 -14.90 -17.26 9.42
N ALA A 158 -14.76 -18.57 9.60
CA ALA A 158 -15.61 -19.58 8.97
C ALA A 158 -17.09 -19.36 9.31
N SER A 159 -17.40 -19.00 10.57
CA SER A 159 -18.77 -18.68 10.98
C SER A 159 -19.32 -17.42 10.30
N ILE A 160 -18.49 -16.37 10.13
CA ILE A 160 -18.88 -15.14 9.44
C ILE A 160 -19.14 -15.43 7.96
N GLU A 161 -18.32 -16.25 7.33
CA GLU A 161 -18.47 -16.62 5.92
C GLU A 161 -19.75 -17.45 5.70
N ALA A 162 -20.02 -18.42 6.56
CA ALA A 162 -21.26 -19.20 6.54
C ALA A 162 -22.49 -18.31 6.69
N LEU A 163 -22.47 -17.33 7.59
CA LEU A 163 -23.55 -16.36 7.77
C LEU A 163 -23.73 -15.44 6.55
N LYS A 164 -22.65 -15.06 5.87
CA LYS A 164 -22.72 -14.30 4.60
C LYS A 164 -23.38 -15.12 3.49
N LYS A 165 -22.98 -16.40 3.33
CA LYS A 165 -23.59 -17.31 2.35
C LYS A 165 -25.09 -17.50 2.64
N LEU A 166 -25.46 -17.71 3.90
CA LEU A 166 -26.87 -17.83 4.32
C LEU A 166 -27.66 -16.56 4.01
N ARG A 167 -27.10 -15.39 4.33
CA ARG A 167 -27.73 -14.11 3.99
C ARG A 167 -27.93 -13.94 2.49
N GLY A 168 -26.95 -14.30 1.65
CA GLY A 168 -27.06 -14.28 0.20
C GLY A 168 -28.21 -15.14 -0.27
N PHE A 169 -28.28 -16.38 0.18
CA PHE A 169 -29.36 -17.31 -0.14
C PHE A 169 -30.77 -16.77 0.25
N LEU A 170 -30.89 -16.19 1.45
CA LEU A 170 -32.16 -15.59 1.89
C LEU A 170 -32.55 -14.37 1.06
N LEU A 171 -31.59 -13.58 0.58
CA LEU A 171 -31.88 -12.45 -0.31
C LEU A 171 -32.33 -12.91 -1.70
N GLU A 172 -31.73 -13.97 -2.23
CA GLU A 172 -32.15 -14.59 -3.48
C GLU A 172 -33.57 -15.17 -3.37
N LEU A 173 -33.82 -15.88 -2.29
CA LEU A 173 -35.17 -16.43 -2.01
C LEU A 173 -36.21 -15.31 -1.91
N LYS A 174 -35.87 -14.22 -1.23
CA LYS A 174 -36.75 -13.04 -1.15
C LYS A 174 -37.00 -12.37 -2.51
N ALA A 175 -36.02 -12.39 -3.40
CA ALA A 175 -36.14 -11.82 -4.75
C ALA A 175 -36.97 -12.72 -5.70
N SER A 176 -37.08 -14.02 -5.40
CA SER A 176 -37.84 -15.00 -6.18
C SER A 176 -39.30 -15.14 -5.74
N LEU A 177 -39.70 -14.53 -4.62
CA LEU A 177 -41.07 -14.44 -4.12
C LEU A 177 -41.75 -13.15 -4.61
#